data_fa6b41b14c7cd8aad43ed5e7a07aa2bf
#
_entry.id   fa6b41b14c7cd8aad43ed5e7a07aa2bf
#
_cell.length_a   1.000
_cell.length_b   1.000
_cell.length_c   1.000
_cell.angle_alpha   90.00
_cell.angle_beta   90.00
_cell.angle_gamma   90.00
#
_symmetry.space_group_name_H-M   'P 1'
#
loop_
_entity.id
_entity.type
_entity.pdbx_description
1 polymer ?
#
loop_
_entity_poly.entity_id
_entity_poly.type
_entity_poly.pdbx_seq_one_letter_code
_entity_poly.pdbx_strand_id
1 'polypeptide(L)'
;WQVEEPAMRFRFWDVPAAIEGSRVVARLADLDSIPAKRRVILTDGATTHLATVTGAAPIPVFGLVGTTIEPQSLLRIDFEPPLPAPLDPASAVLLGNVAEAGHGETQTEEILGDGDAARAFQRFTLRKDPLTRRASPEALQGVPALTVLVDEEAWTEVPSLFGRKPNEKVYALEQQDDGKTVIQFGDGITGARLPSGRGNVHARYAIGLGLDGHVQPGQLSILLTRPPGLREAANPLVA
;
A
#
# COMPACT_ATOMS: atom_id res chain seq x y z
N TRP A 1 -3.04 -0.03 -10.66
CA TRP A 1 -1.66 0.28 -11.09
C TRP A 1 -1.72 1.47 -12.05
N GLN A 2 -1.50 2.67 -11.57
CA GLN A 2 -1.09 3.78 -12.42
C GLN A 2 0.41 3.93 -12.23
N VAL A 3 1.17 3.40 -13.15
CA VAL A 3 2.58 3.67 -13.28
C VAL A 3 2.73 4.52 -14.52
N GLU A 4 2.64 5.79 -14.33
CA GLU A 4 3.04 6.75 -15.33
C GLU A 4 4.36 7.37 -14.87
N GLU A 5 5.35 7.26 -15.73
CA GLU A 5 6.63 7.95 -15.78
C GLU A 5 7.85 7.28 -15.13
N PRO A 6 9.02 7.51 -15.74
CA PRO A 6 10.30 7.06 -15.19
C PRO A 6 10.54 7.69 -13.82
N ALA A 7 11.33 7.02 -13.00
CA ALA A 7 11.73 7.53 -11.69
C ALA A 7 12.14 9.00 -11.80
N MET A 8 11.38 9.90 -11.17
CA MET A 8 11.71 11.32 -11.17
C MET A 8 12.99 11.52 -10.37
N ARG A 9 14.09 11.74 -11.05
CA ARG A 9 15.36 12.09 -10.41
C ARG A 9 15.44 13.61 -10.32
N PHE A 10 15.53 14.12 -9.10
CA PHE A 10 15.72 15.54 -8.84
C PHE A 10 17.18 15.80 -8.48
N ARG A 11 17.75 16.89 -9.04
CA ARG A 11 18.99 17.46 -8.53
C ARG A 11 18.62 18.68 -7.70
N PHE A 12 19.08 18.69 -6.48
CA PHE A 12 18.92 19.83 -5.59
C PHE A 12 19.85 20.96 -6.04
N TRP A 13 19.35 22.20 -5.99
CA TRP A 13 20.14 23.35 -6.37
C TRP A 13 20.59 24.11 -5.13
N ASP A 14 21.80 24.62 -5.24
CA ASP A 14 22.57 25.41 -4.26
C ASP A 14 22.49 24.83 -2.84
N VAL A 15 23.47 24.07 -2.60
CA VAL A 15 23.55 22.92 -1.75
C VAL A 15 23.62 23.36 -0.29
N PRO A 16 22.60 23.19 0.52
CA PRO A 16 22.82 23.15 1.95
C PRO A 16 23.83 22.03 2.25
N ALA A 17 24.57 22.14 3.33
CA ALA A 17 25.53 21.10 3.73
C ALA A 17 24.87 19.73 3.91
N ALA A 18 23.56 19.68 4.15
CA ALA A 18 22.77 18.47 4.24
C ALA A 18 21.28 18.78 4.01
N ILE A 19 20.51 17.77 3.58
CA ILE A 19 19.04 17.82 3.55
C ILE A 19 18.54 17.20 4.84
N GLU A 20 17.75 17.97 5.61
CA GLU A 20 17.25 17.56 6.92
C GLU A 20 15.83 18.07 7.18
N GLY A 21 15.18 17.51 8.19
CA GLY A 21 13.83 17.90 8.59
C GLY A 21 12.72 17.31 7.72
N SER A 22 11.66 18.07 7.49
CA SER A 22 10.42 17.64 6.80
C SER A 22 10.17 18.43 5.51
N ARG A 23 11.21 19.03 4.94
CA ARG A 23 11.10 19.86 3.75
C ARG A 23 12.29 19.68 2.83
N VAL A 24 12.01 19.61 1.54
CA VAL A 24 13.02 19.69 0.49
C VAL A 24 12.61 20.73 -0.55
N VAL A 25 13.61 21.29 -1.20
CA VAL A 25 13.43 22.16 -2.37
C VAL A 25 14.13 21.50 -3.54
N ALA A 26 13.39 21.23 -4.59
CA ALA A 26 13.89 20.52 -5.76
C ALA A 26 13.59 21.30 -7.04
N ARG A 27 14.45 21.15 -8.03
CA ARG A 27 14.19 21.60 -9.39
C ARG A 27 13.46 20.50 -10.13
N LEU A 28 12.26 20.83 -10.62
CA LEU A 28 11.45 19.93 -11.42
C LEU A 28 11.61 20.32 -12.88
N ALA A 29 12.06 19.39 -13.71
CA ALA A 29 12.17 19.64 -15.14
C ALA A 29 10.79 19.63 -15.81
N ASP A 30 9.85 18.78 -15.32
CA ASP A 30 8.60 18.47 -16.03
C ASP A 30 7.36 18.40 -15.14
N LEU A 31 7.40 18.83 -13.87
CA LEU A 31 6.26 18.78 -12.96
C LEU A 31 6.01 20.10 -12.25
N ASP A 32 4.81 20.61 -12.40
CA ASP A 32 4.37 21.82 -11.73
C ASP A 32 3.93 21.58 -10.27
N SER A 33 3.64 20.35 -9.89
CA SER A 33 3.21 20.00 -8.52
C SER A 33 3.30 18.50 -8.22
N ILE A 34 3.45 18.17 -6.94
CA ILE A 34 3.24 16.80 -6.41
C ILE A 34 1.98 16.85 -5.53
N PRO A 35 0.99 15.99 -5.79
CA PRO A 35 -0.24 15.98 -5.00
C PRO A 35 0.03 15.63 -3.54
N ALA A 36 -0.68 16.27 -2.62
CA ALA A 36 -0.69 15.90 -1.21
C ALA A 36 -1.16 14.44 -1.04
N LYS A 37 -0.72 13.80 0.04
CA LYS A 37 -0.94 12.38 0.36
C LYS A 37 -0.21 11.40 -0.58
N ARG A 38 0.60 11.86 -1.51
CA ARG A 38 1.44 10.98 -2.31
C ARG A 38 2.59 10.45 -1.46
N ARG A 39 2.83 9.15 -1.53
CA ARG A 39 4.03 8.54 -0.94
C ARG A 39 5.23 8.82 -1.82
N VAL A 40 6.34 9.13 -1.17
CA VAL A 40 7.63 9.39 -1.81
C VAL A 40 8.74 8.70 -1.02
N ILE A 41 9.81 8.36 -1.71
CA ILE A 41 11.03 7.87 -1.06
C ILE A 41 12.13 8.88 -1.33
N LEU A 42 12.79 9.32 -0.25
CA LEU A 42 14.00 10.13 -0.31
C LEU A 42 15.19 9.23 0.02
N THR A 43 16.21 9.26 -0.82
CA THR A 43 17.41 8.44 -0.61
C THR A 43 18.63 9.12 -1.18
N ASP A 44 19.78 8.94 -0.54
CA ASP A 44 21.11 9.32 -1.05
C ASP A 44 21.96 8.08 -1.43
N GLY A 45 21.32 6.90 -1.41
CA GLY A 45 21.97 5.62 -1.64
C GLY A 45 22.49 4.95 -0.36
N ALA A 46 22.80 5.70 0.68
CA ALA A 46 23.19 5.18 1.99
C ALA A 46 22.00 5.14 2.96
N THR A 47 21.19 6.19 2.94
CA THR A 47 19.98 6.32 3.77
C THR A 47 18.75 6.35 2.86
N THR A 48 17.71 5.66 3.26
CA THR A 48 16.42 5.64 2.53
C THR A 48 15.28 5.90 3.49
N HIS A 49 14.43 6.87 3.14
CA HIS A 49 13.33 7.33 3.97
C HIS A 49 12.03 7.36 3.18
N LEU A 50 11.01 6.68 3.70
CA LEU A 50 9.64 6.71 3.18
C LEU A 50 8.88 7.85 3.85
N ALA A 51 8.29 8.71 3.05
CA ALA A 51 7.51 9.85 3.53
C ALA A 51 6.22 10.01 2.73
N THR A 52 5.30 10.80 3.28
CA THR A 52 4.06 11.19 2.62
C THR A 52 4.08 12.71 2.42
N VAL A 53 3.83 13.16 1.20
CA VAL A 53 3.76 14.59 0.89
C VAL A 53 2.55 15.21 1.60
N THR A 54 2.81 16.24 2.39
CA THR A 54 1.77 17.03 3.06
C THR A 54 1.40 18.29 2.26
N GLY A 55 2.35 18.79 1.46
CA GLY A 55 2.12 19.93 0.59
C GLY A 55 3.27 20.12 -0.40
N ALA A 56 2.96 20.76 -1.52
CA ALA A 56 3.95 21.18 -2.49
C ALA A 56 3.57 22.55 -3.05
N ALA A 57 4.53 23.44 -3.17
CA ALA A 57 4.31 24.79 -3.68
C ALA A 57 5.49 25.27 -4.52
N PRO A 58 5.26 25.89 -5.65
CA PRO A 58 6.32 26.49 -6.44
C PRO A 58 6.94 27.68 -5.70
N ILE A 59 8.26 27.79 -5.78
CA ILE A 59 9.02 28.92 -5.29
C ILE A 59 9.64 29.61 -6.50
N PRO A 60 9.27 30.85 -6.82
CA PRO A 60 9.94 31.60 -7.86
C PRO A 60 11.34 31.98 -7.40
N VAL A 61 12.34 31.61 -8.17
CA VAL A 61 13.74 31.95 -7.92
C VAL A 61 14.31 32.59 -9.19
N PHE A 62 15.12 33.59 -9.03
CA PHE A 62 15.83 34.20 -10.15
C PHE A 62 17.26 33.67 -10.18
N GLY A 63 17.62 33.00 -11.25
CA GLY A 63 18.93 32.42 -11.46
C GLY A 63 19.66 33.07 -12.63
N LEU A 64 20.98 33.13 -12.54
CA LEU A 64 21.82 33.59 -13.63
C LEU A 64 22.04 32.46 -14.63
N VAL A 65 21.53 32.61 -15.86
CA VAL A 65 21.79 31.70 -16.97
C VAL A 65 22.64 32.41 -17.99
N GLY A 66 23.94 32.12 -18.02
CA GLY A 66 24.89 32.87 -18.77
C GLY A 66 25.03 34.30 -18.21
N THR A 67 24.65 35.29 -19.00
CA THR A 67 24.63 36.73 -18.60
C THR A 67 23.22 37.25 -18.30
N THR A 68 22.20 36.43 -18.39
CA THR A 68 20.79 36.83 -18.26
C THR A 68 20.21 36.26 -16.96
N ILE A 69 19.44 37.08 -16.24
CA ILE A 69 18.67 36.65 -15.08
C ILE A 69 17.36 36.10 -15.59
N GLU A 70 17.15 34.81 -15.43
CA GLU A 70 15.92 34.12 -15.82
C GLU A 70 15.13 33.60 -14.61
N PRO A 71 13.79 33.69 -14.64
CA PRO A 71 12.99 33.09 -13.62
C PRO A 71 13.12 31.57 -13.70
N GLN A 72 13.40 30.94 -12.58
CA GLN A 72 13.44 29.49 -12.44
C GLN A 72 12.41 29.07 -11.41
N SER A 73 11.67 28.01 -11.71
CA SER A 73 10.71 27.45 -10.76
C SER A 73 11.37 26.33 -9.98
N LEU A 74 11.44 26.49 -8.68
CA LEU A 74 11.76 25.42 -7.74
C LEU A 74 10.46 24.96 -7.09
N LEU A 75 10.36 23.69 -6.73
CA LEU A 75 9.25 23.17 -5.98
C LEU A 75 9.70 22.92 -4.54
N ARG A 76 9.01 23.56 -3.59
CA ARG A 76 9.09 23.20 -2.18
C ARG A 76 8.15 22.03 -1.94
N ILE A 77 8.66 20.98 -1.33
CA ILE A 77 7.90 19.79 -0.97
C ILE A 77 8.00 19.62 0.53
N ASP A 78 6.87 19.67 1.20
CA ASP A 78 6.72 19.40 2.62
C ASP A 78 6.21 17.95 2.79
N PHE A 79 6.75 17.19 3.76
CA PHE A 79 6.44 15.78 3.94
C PHE A 79 6.50 15.34 5.41
N GLU A 80 5.90 14.23 5.71
CA GLU A 80 5.91 13.56 7.02
C GLU A 80 6.12 12.05 6.85
N PRO A 81 6.81 11.39 7.82
CA PRO A 81 7.55 11.94 8.95
C PRO A 81 8.83 12.69 8.52
N PRO A 82 9.45 13.50 9.40
CA PRO A 82 10.73 14.16 9.09
C PRO A 82 11.83 13.14 8.86
N LEU A 83 12.87 13.54 8.13
CA LEU A 83 14.04 12.71 7.89
C LEU A 83 14.68 12.30 9.24
N PRO A 84 14.93 11.00 9.46
CA PRO A 84 15.56 10.51 10.68
C PRO A 84 17.05 10.84 10.74
N ALA A 85 17.67 11.07 9.60
CA ALA A 85 19.07 11.47 9.47
C ALA A 85 19.23 12.39 8.25
N PRO A 86 20.23 13.27 8.25
CA PRO A 86 20.53 14.12 7.10
C PRO A 86 20.90 13.28 5.87
N LEU A 87 20.47 13.73 4.67
CA LEU A 87 20.87 13.17 3.39
C LEU A 87 21.93 14.05 2.72
N ASP A 88 22.85 13.40 1.99
CA ASP A 88 23.81 14.10 1.14
C ASP A 88 23.11 14.68 -0.10
N PRO A 89 23.06 16.01 -0.24
CA PRO A 89 22.37 16.65 -1.36
C PRO A 89 22.95 16.31 -2.73
N ALA A 90 24.25 15.94 -2.79
CA ALA A 90 24.91 15.63 -4.06
C ALA A 90 24.42 14.32 -4.67
N SER A 91 24.00 13.39 -3.84
CA SER A 91 23.52 12.04 -4.22
C SER A 91 22.03 11.84 -3.96
N ALA A 92 21.37 12.79 -3.27
CA ALA A 92 19.97 12.65 -2.89
C ALA A 92 19.03 12.62 -4.10
N VAL A 93 18.09 11.69 -4.03
CA VAL A 93 17.04 11.46 -5.04
C VAL A 93 15.70 11.37 -4.33
N LEU A 94 14.67 11.98 -4.93
CA LEU A 94 13.28 11.78 -4.54
C LEU A 94 12.58 10.89 -5.57
N LEU A 95 12.06 9.77 -5.13
CA LEU A 95 11.28 8.85 -5.94
C LEU A 95 9.80 9.10 -5.69
N GLY A 96 9.07 9.55 -6.69
CA GLY A 96 7.65 9.91 -6.58
C GLY A 96 6.68 8.81 -7.00
N ASN A 97 7.15 7.77 -7.69
CA ASN A 97 6.33 6.64 -8.15
C ASN A 97 6.48 5.46 -7.18
N VAL A 98 5.91 5.61 -6.00
CA VAL A 98 5.97 4.60 -4.93
C VAL A 98 4.65 3.88 -4.85
N ALA A 99 4.71 2.55 -4.94
CA ALA A 99 3.58 1.66 -4.70
C ALA A 99 3.90 0.70 -3.57
N GLU A 100 2.90 0.36 -2.77
CA GLU A 100 3.04 -0.72 -1.80
C GLU A 100 3.05 -2.05 -2.53
N ALA A 101 4.00 -2.89 -2.18
CA ALA A 101 4.05 -4.27 -2.62
C ALA A 101 4.01 -5.18 -1.38
N GLY A 102 3.28 -6.26 -1.47
CA GLY A 102 3.26 -7.31 -0.47
C GLY A 102 3.73 -8.60 -1.11
N HIS A 103 4.32 -9.46 -0.33
CA HIS A 103 4.61 -10.82 -0.74
C HIS A 103 3.35 -11.69 -0.57
N GLY A 104 3.24 -12.70 -1.36
CA GLY A 104 2.15 -13.67 -1.32
C GLY A 104 1.57 -13.94 -2.71
N GLU A 105 1.28 -15.18 -2.96
CA GLU A 105 0.59 -15.59 -4.16
C GLU A 105 -0.89 -15.19 -4.04
N THR A 106 -1.36 -14.32 -4.93
CA THR A 106 -2.80 -14.01 -5.01
C THR A 106 -3.52 -15.21 -5.59
N GLN A 107 -4.42 -15.79 -4.80
CA GLN A 107 -5.27 -16.86 -5.29
C GLN A 107 -6.38 -16.28 -6.18
N THR A 108 -6.74 -17.04 -7.19
CA THR A 108 -7.96 -16.79 -7.94
C THR A 108 -9.16 -16.99 -7.00
N GLU A 109 -10.29 -16.42 -7.40
CA GLU A 109 -11.52 -16.53 -6.64
C GLU A 109 -11.85 -17.98 -6.28
N GLU A 110 -12.03 -18.24 -4.99
CA GLU A 110 -12.44 -19.52 -4.44
C GLU A 110 -13.93 -19.48 -4.10
N ILE A 111 -14.70 -20.44 -4.61
CA ILE A 111 -16.07 -20.66 -4.16
C ILE A 111 -16.01 -21.40 -2.83
N LEU A 112 -16.43 -20.73 -1.75
CA LEU A 112 -16.47 -21.30 -0.41
C LEU A 112 -17.66 -22.26 -0.23
N GLY A 113 -18.80 -21.91 -0.83
CA GLY A 113 -20.00 -22.75 -0.77
C GLY A 113 -21.31 -22.00 -0.94
N ASP A 114 -22.36 -22.65 -0.48
CA ASP A 114 -23.75 -22.22 -0.61
C ASP A 114 -24.19 -21.48 0.68
N GLY A 115 -24.70 -20.27 0.52
CA GLY A 115 -25.37 -19.57 1.62
C GLY A 115 -26.75 -20.19 1.89
N ASP A 116 -27.19 -20.18 3.14
CA ASP A 116 -28.49 -20.65 3.59
C ASP A 116 -29.06 -19.72 4.64
N ALA A 117 -30.10 -18.97 4.31
CA ALA A 117 -30.73 -18.00 5.20
C ALA A 117 -31.41 -18.66 6.44
N ALA A 118 -31.69 -19.94 6.38
CA ALA A 118 -32.25 -20.70 7.53
C ALA A 118 -31.19 -21.02 8.58
N ARG A 119 -29.91 -21.06 8.21
CA ARG A 119 -28.82 -21.44 9.10
C ARG A 119 -28.17 -20.22 9.72
N ALA A 120 -27.99 -20.20 11.01
CA ALA A 120 -27.21 -19.22 11.75
C ALA A 120 -25.75 -19.63 11.83
N PHE A 121 -24.85 -18.63 11.97
CA PHE A 121 -23.42 -18.84 12.18
C PHE A 121 -22.76 -19.78 11.18
N GLN A 122 -23.11 -19.65 9.89
CA GLN A 122 -22.45 -20.45 8.86
C GLN A 122 -20.96 -20.19 8.84
N ARG A 123 -20.19 -21.25 8.62
CA ARG A 123 -18.74 -21.25 8.64
C ARG A 123 -18.19 -21.89 7.39
N PHE A 124 -17.14 -21.29 6.83
CA PHE A 124 -16.42 -21.79 5.67
C PHE A 124 -14.92 -21.74 5.96
N THR A 125 -14.22 -22.80 5.59
CA THR A 125 -12.76 -22.89 5.76
C THR A 125 -12.08 -22.58 4.44
N LEU A 126 -11.06 -21.72 4.45
CA LEU A 126 -10.21 -21.49 3.28
C LEU A 126 -9.45 -22.77 2.93
N ARG A 127 -9.29 -23.02 1.63
CA ARG A 127 -8.57 -24.22 1.17
C ARG A 127 -7.07 -24.12 1.33
N LYS A 128 -6.56 -22.90 1.28
CA LYS A 128 -5.11 -22.64 1.34
C LYS A 128 -4.76 -21.70 2.49
N ASP A 129 -3.71 -22.02 3.19
CA ASP A 129 -3.13 -21.31 4.32
C ASP A 129 -1.59 -21.26 4.16
N PRO A 130 -0.88 -20.34 4.85
CA PRO A 130 -1.39 -19.29 5.72
C PRO A 130 -1.88 -18.07 4.94
N LEU A 131 -2.90 -17.40 5.47
CA LEU A 131 -3.42 -16.17 4.92
C LEU A 131 -2.41 -15.03 5.11
N THR A 132 -2.06 -14.34 4.03
CA THR A 132 -1.19 -13.15 4.09
C THR A 132 -1.88 -12.02 4.85
N ARG A 133 -1.12 -11.34 5.71
CA ARG A 133 -1.55 -10.11 6.39
C ARG A 133 -0.69 -8.94 5.93
N ARG A 134 -1.33 -7.82 5.63
CA ARG A 134 -0.66 -6.57 5.26
C ARG A 134 -0.46 -5.72 6.51
N ALA A 135 0.70 -5.10 6.65
CA ALA A 135 0.93 -4.14 7.74
C ALA A 135 -0.12 -3.01 7.66
N SER A 136 -0.68 -2.66 8.81
CA SER A 136 -1.60 -1.54 8.96
C SER A 136 -1.28 -0.79 10.24
N PRO A 137 -1.22 0.55 10.21
CA PRO A 137 -1.01 1.34 11.42
C PRO A 137 -2.12 1.16 12.46
N GLU A 138 -3.31 0.76 12.02
CA GLU A 138 -4.52 0.64 12.84
C GLU A 138 -4.69 -0.77 13.44
N ALA A 139 -3.93 -1.76 12.95
CA ALA A 139 -4.04 -3.15 13.38
C ALA A 139 -2.68 -3.76 13.70
N LEU A 140 -2.41 -4.01 14.99
CA LEU A 140 -1.15 -4.59 15.49
C LEU A 140 -0.78 -5.92 14.79
N GLN A 141 -1.75 -6.71 14.39
CA GLN A 141 -1.55 -7.99 13.70
C GLN A 141 -1.67 -7.85 12.17
N GLY A 142 -1.74 -6.61 11.66
CA GLY A 142 -2.00 -6.36 10.25
C GLY A 142 -3.44 -6.68 9.82
N VAL A 143 -3.78 -6.32 8.59
CA VAL A 143 -5.09 -6.58 7.97
C VAL A 143 -4.96 -7.78 7.02
N PRO A 144 -5.83 -8.78 7.11
CA PRO A 144 -5.80 -9.91 6.19
C PRO A 144 -5.95 -9.47 4.74
N ALA A 145 -5.18 -10.07 3.86
CA ALA A 145 -5.33 -9.86 2.42
C ALA A 145 -6.45 -10.76 1.89
N LEU A 146 -7.68 -10.53 2.37
CA LEU A 146 -8.87 -11.31 2.09
C LEU A 146 -10.03 -10.37 1.74
N THR A 147 -10.79 -10.73 0.72
CA THR A 147 -12.07 -10.14 0.39
C THR A 147 -13.10 -11.25 0.27
N VAL A 148 -14.14 -11.18 1.07
CA VAL A 148 -15.27 -12.13 1.02
C VAL A 148 -16.43 -11.45 0.28
N LEU A 149 -16.94 -12.16 -0.71
CA LEU A 149 -18.06 -11.74 -1.55
C LEU A 149 -19.25 -12.68 -1.30
N VAL A 150 -20.41 -12.10 -1.13
CA VAL A 150 -21.68 -12.84 -1.07
C VAL A 150 -22.64 -12.22 -2.06
N ASP A 151 -23.12 -13.00 -3.03
CA ASP A 151 -23.89 -12.50 -4.18
C ASP A 151 -23.17 -11.31 -4.87
N GLU A 152 -21.85 -11.44 -5.12
CA GLU A 152 -20.96 -10.41 -5.71
C GLU A 152 -20.78 -9.14 -4.86
N GLU A 153 -21.39 -9.04 -3.69
CA GLU A 153 -21.24 -7.92 -2.78
C GLU A 153 -20.16 -8.21 -1.72
N ALA A 154 -19.24 -7.27 -1.53
CA ALA A 154 -18.18 -7.40 -0.54
C ALA A 154 -18.74 -7.22 0.88
N TRP A 155 -18.45 -8.20 1.74
CA TRP A 155 -18.74 -8.13 3.18
C TRP A 155 -17.52 -7.62 3.94
N THR A 156 -17.74 -7.07 5.13
CA THR A 156 -16.69 -6.44 5.91
C THR A 156 -16.18 -7.37 7.01
N GLU A 157 -14.86 -7.52 7.10
CA GLU A 157 -14.23 -8.19 8.23
C GLU A 157 -14.40 -7.39 9.52
N VAL A 158 -14.71 -8.11 10.60
CA VAL A 158 -14.76 -7.54 11.95
C VAL A 158 -14.01 -8.47 12.93
N PRO A 159 -13.37 -7.92 13.98
CA PRO A 159 -12.68 -8.74 14.96
C PRO A 159 -13.62 -9.68 15.74
N SER A 160 -14.89 -9.31 15.85
CA SER A 160 -15.92 -10.11 16.53
C SER A 160 -17.30 -9.73 16.02
N LEU A 161 -18.18 -10.72 15.93
CA LEU A 161 -19.61 -10.53 15.61
C LEU A 161 -20.39 -9.96 16.81
N PHE A 162 -19.84 -10.03 18.00
CA PHE A 162 -20.50 -9.50 19.20
C PHE A 162 -20.79 -8.01 19.06
N GLY A 163 -22.02 -7.58 19.37
CA GLY A 163 -22.46 -6.20 19.31
C GLY A 163 -22.75 -5.65 17.91
N ARG A 164 -22.66 -6.48 16.86
CA ARG A 164 -23.05 -6.10 15.50
C ARG A 164 -24.56 -6.08 15.32
N LYS A 165 -25.06 -5.21 14.42
CA LYS A 165 -26.49 -5.13 14.14
C LYS A 165 -26.95 -6.31 13.25
N PRO A 166 -28.24 -6.71 13.33
CA PRO A 166 -28.77 -7.84 12.59
C PRO A 166 -28.61 -7.81 11.06
N ASN A 167 -28.50 -6.63 10.50
CA ASN A 167 -28.41 -6.40 9.06
C ASN A 167 -27.00 -5.97 8.58
N GLU A 168 -26.01 -5.91 9.48
CA GLU A 168 -24.64 -5.63 9.10
C GLU A 168 -24.04 -6.80 8.33
N LYS A 169 -23.59 -6.56 7.10
CA LYS A 169 -22.91 -7.53 6.24
C LYS A 169 -21.47 -7.68 6.66
N VAL A 170 -21.27 -8.48 7.69
CA VAL A 170 -19.97 -8.66 8.35
C VAL A 170 -19.63 -10.14 8.55
N TYR A 171 -18.35 -10.44 8.62
CA TYR A 171 -17.83 -11.75 8.99
C TYR A 171 -16.67 -11.62 9.95
N ALA A 172 -16.40 -12.65 10.74
CA ALA A 172 -15.23 -12.75 11.59
C ALA A 172 -14.32 -13.89 11.09
N LEU A 173 -13.01 -13.71 11.32
CA LEU A 173 -11.99 -14.73 11.04
C LEU A 173 -11.62 -15.44 12.33
N GLU A 174 -11.53 -16.75 12.25
CA GLU A 174 -11.06 -17.63 13.32
C GLU A 174 -9.91 -18.49 12.78
N GLN A 175 -8.79 -18.48 13.45
CA GLN A 175 -7.70 -19.38 13.13
C GLN A 175 -7.82 -20.63 14.00
N GLN A 176 -7.87 -21.78 13.37
CA GLN A 176 -7.92 -23.08 14.05
C GLN A 176 -6.52 -23.53 14.50
N ASP A 177 -6.46 -24.47 15.42
CA ASP A 177 -5.19 -25.02 15.94
C ASP A 177 -4.36 -25.71 14.86
N ASP A 178 -4.98 -26.19 13.77
CA ASP A 178 -4.33 -26.78 12.61
C ASP A 178 -3.80 -25.71 11.62
N GLY A 179 -3.92 -24.42 11.96
CA GLY A 179 -3.47 -23.28 11.16
C GLY A 179 -4.47 -22.81 10.12
N LYS A 180 -5.59 -23.50 9.93
CA LYS A 180 -6.59 -23.11 8.93
C LYS A 180 -7.39 -21.88 9.33
N THR A 181 -7.72 -21.07 8.36
CA THR A 181 -8.54 -19.88 8.53
C THR A 181 -10.01 -20.22 8.23
N VAL A 182 -10.88 -19.95 9.20
CA VAL A 182 -12.33 -20.12 9.10
C VAL A 182 -13.01 -18.76 9.06
N ILE A 183 -13.92 -18.59 8.14
CA ILE A 183 -14.78 -17.41 7.99
C ILE A 183 -16.12 -17.74 8.63
N GLN A 184 -16.52 -16.95 9.61
CA GLN A 184 -17.80 -17.12 10.32
C GLN A 184 -18.71 -15.94 10.06
N PHE A 185 -19.95 -16.22 9.69
CA PHE A 185 -20.99 -15.21 9.43
C PHE A 185 -21.96 -15.08 10.61
N GLY A 186 -22.80 -14.05 10.57
CA GLY A 186 -23.75 -13.74 11.62
C GLY A 186 -24.95 -14.70 11.70
N ASP A 187 -25.75 -14.50 12.74
CA ASP A 187 -26.94 -15.31 13.04
C ASP A 187 -28.26 -14.54 12.76
N GLY A 188 -28.15 -13.30 12.25
CA GLY A 188 -29.28 -12.40 12.05
C GLY A 188 -29.66 -11.61 13.32
N ILE A 189 -28.87 -11.72 14.39
CA ILE A 189 -28.91 -10.91 15.59
C ILE A 189 -27.57 -10.16 15.76
N THR A 190 -26.48 -10.90 15.64
CA THR A 190 -25.09 -10.40 15.70
C THR A 190 -24.45 -10.52 14.31
N GLY A 191 -24.81 -9.60 13.43
CA GLY A 191 -24.46 -9.65 12.02
C GLY A 191 -25.53 -10.35 11.16
N ALA A 192 -25.56 -10.01 9.87
CA ALA A 192 -26.51 -10.57 8.92
C ALA A 192 -26.26 -12.06 8.69
N ARG A 193 -27.36 -12.82 8.49
CA ARG A 193 -27.28 -14.18 7.94
C ARG A 193 -26.92 -14.12 6.45
N LEU A 194 -26.32 -15.21 5.97
CA LEU A 194 -26.13 -15.36 4.55
C LEU A 194 -27.47 -15.51 3.83
N PRO A 195 -27.64 -14.89 2.66
CA PRO A 195 -28.75 -15.19 1.78
C PRO A 195 -28.64 -16.61 1.23
N SER A 196 -29.77 -17.25 0.96
CA SER A 196 -29.76 -18.57 0.32
C SER A 196 -29.35 -18.43 -1.15
N GLY A 197 -28.36 -19.18 -1.54
CA GLY A 197 -27.83 -19.19 -2.91
C GLY A 197 -26.85 -20.33 -3.14
N ARG A 198 -26.79 -20.81 -4.37
CA ARG A 198 -25.84 -21.86 -4.73
C ARG A 198 -24.51 -21.25 -5.16
N GLY A 199 -23.43 -21.65 -4.50
CA GLY A 199 -22.09 -21.15 -4.77
C GLY A 199 -21.97 -19.65 -4.66
N ASN A 200 -22.80 -18.99 -3.84
CA ASN A 200 -22.87 -17.54 -3.76
C ASN A 200 -21.92 -16.94 -2.72
N VAL A 201 -21.15 -17.75 -2.01
CA VAL A 201 -20.12 -17.28 -1.07
C VAL A 201 -18.76 -17.54 -1.66
N HIS A 202 -18.00 -16.46 -1.89
CA HIS A 202 -16.71 -16.46 -2.56
C HIS A 202 -15.64 -15.80 -1.69
N ALA A 203 -14.39 -16.18 -1.89
CA ALA A 203 -13.23 -15.53 -1.30
C ALA A 203 -12.15 -15.25 -2.33
N ARG A 204 -11.58 -14.04 -2.27
CA ARG A 204 -10.34 -13.67 -2.96
C ARG A 204 -9.30 -13.35 -1.90
N TYR A 205 -8.18 -14.06 -1.90
CA TYR A 205 -7.18 -13.88 -0.85
C TYR A 205 -5.76 -14.14 -1.34
N ALA A 206 -4.79 -13.65 -0.58
CA ALA A 206 -3.39 -13.94 -0.81
C ALA A 206 -2.86 -14.88 0.27
N ILE A 207 -2.04 -15.83 -0.14
CA ILE A 207 -1.31 -16.73 0.76
C ILE A 207 0.17 -16.37 0.77
N GLY A 208 0.82 -16.52 1.90
CA GLY A 208 2.25 -16.19 1.99
C GLY A 208 2.87 -16.66 3.30
N LEU A 209 4.17 -16.83 3.26
CA LEU A 209 4.97 -17.45 4.32
C LEU A 209 5.36 -16.48 5.46
N GLY A 210 4.68 -15.34 5.59
CA GLY A 210 5.03 -14.37 6.63
C GLY A 210 6.44 -13.80 6.43
N LEU A 211 7.29 -13.85 7.46
CA LEU A 211 8.65 -13.28 7.43
C LEU A 211 9.58 -13.92 6.38
N ASP A 212 9.32 -15.13 5.95
CA ASP A 212 10.12 -15.81 4.92
C ASP A 212 9.96 -15.17 3.53
N GLY A 213 8.94 -14.34 3.36
CA GLY A 213 8.73 -13.53 2.16
C GLY A 213 9.46 -12.19 2.16
N HIS A 214 10.15 -11.84 3.23
CA HIS A 214 10.90 -10.58 3.28
C HIS A 214 12.08 -10.59 2.33
N VAL A 215 12.23 -9.53 1.57
CA VAL A 215 13.32 -9.34 0.62
C VAL A 215 14.14 -8.10 1.00
N GLN A 216 15.45 -8.21 0.80
CA GLN A 216 16.36 -7.10 1.04
C GLN A 216 16.22 -6.01 -0.04
N PRO A 217 16.67 -4.78 0.23
CA PRO A 217 16.68 -3.71 -0.76
C PRO A 217 17.36 -4.15 -2.07
N GLY A 218 16.74 -3.83 -3.19
CA GLY A 218 17.24 -4.13 -4.53
C GLY A 218 17.01 -5.57 -5.02
N GLN A 219 16.41 -6.45 -4.22
CA GLN A 219 16.14 -7.83 -4.65
C GLN A 219 14.94 -7.97 -5.59
N LEU A 220 13.97 -7.05 -5.51
CA LEU A 220 12.84 -7.02 -6.44
C LEU A 220 13.21 -6.18 -7.67
N SER A 221 13.57 -6.85 -8.76
CA SER A 221 13.97 -6.19 -10.01
C SER A 221 13.28 -6.78 -11.25
N ILE A 222 12.54 -7.88 -11.09
CA ILE A 222 11.91 -8.57 -12.20
C ILE A 222 10.42 -8.26 -12.24
N LEU A 223 9.98 -7.68 -13.35
CA LEU A 223 8.56 -7.45 -13.64
C LEU A 223 8.03 -8.61 -14.47
N LEU A 224 7.12 -9.40 -13.90
CA LEU A 224 6.45 -10.49 -14.62
C LEU A 224 5.49 -9.96 -15.68
N THR A 225 4.85 -8.83 -15.41
CA THR A 225 3.98 -8.12 -16.34
C THR A 225 4.45 -6.68 -16.46
N ARG A 226 4.62 -6.21 -17.69
CA ARG A 226 5.04 -4.83 -17.97
C ARG A 226 3.89 -4.07 -18.62
N PRO A 227 3.06 -3.34 -17.85
CA PRO A 227 2.08 -2.44 -18.44
C PRO A 227 2.80 -1.32 -19.24
N PRO A 228 2.13 -0.72 -20.23
CA PRO A 228 2.67 0.40 -20.98
C PRO A 228 3.16 1.52 -20.04
N GLY A 229 4.36 2.04 -20.31
CA GLY A 229 4.97 3.10 -19.48
C GLY A 229 5.85 2.60 -18.33
N LEU A 230 5.72 1.35 -17.86
CA LEU A 230 6.57 0.79 -16.82
C LEU A 230 7.86 0.20 -17.43
N ARG A 231 9.01 0.79 -17.12
CA ARG A 231 10.32 0.33 -17.60
C ARG A 231 10.99 -0.62 -16.63
N GLU A 232 11.01 -0.26 -15.36
CA GLU A 232 11.66 -1.00 -14.29
C GLU A 232 10.95 -0.79 -12.96
N ALA A 233 11.14 -1.69 -12.03
CA ALA A 233 10.75 -1.53 -10.63
C ALA A 233 11.86 -2.05 -9.74
N ALA A 234 12.04 -1.43 -8.58
CA ALA A 234 12.96 -1.88 -7.57
C ALA A 234 12.38 -1.57 -6.18
N ASN A 235 12.77 -2.36 -5.18
CA ASN A 235 12.47 -2.05 -3.78
C ASN A 235 13.70 -1.39 -3.14
N PRO A 236 13.68 -0.09 -2.87
CA PRO A 236 14.78 0.57 -2.17
C PRO A 236 14.74 0.33 -0.64
N LEU A 237 13.66 -0.23 -0.13
CA LEU A 237 13.46 -0.62 1.27
C LEU A 237 13.32 -2.14 1.38
N VAL A 238 13.55 -2.66 2.59
CA VAL A 238 13.17 -4.04 2.93
C VAL A 238 11.67 -4.20 2.74
N ALA A 239 11.22 -5.25 2.10
CA ALA A 239 9.82 -5.53 1.81
C ALA A 239 9.38 -6.85 2.47
#